data_6217842bca24f01ada79848df0cb6494
#
_entry.id   6217842bca24f01ada79848df0cb6494
#
_cell.length_a   1.000
_cell.length_b   1.000
_cell.length_c   1.000
_cell.angle_alpha   90.00
_cell.angle_beta   90.00
_cell.angle_gamma   90.00
#
_symmetry.space_group_name_H-M   'P 1'
#
loop_
_entity.id
_entity.type
_entity.pdbx_description
1 polymer ?
#
loop_
_entity_poly.entity_id
_entity_poly.type
_entity_poly.pdbx_seq_one_letter_code
_entity_poly.pdbx_strand_id
1 'polypeptide(L)'
;MRIQVKNSPVFVLSFFHYIQNLRAYVMKSVVKGELVMYDAVIIGAGVIGCAVARELSRYRIKILVLEREEDVCCGTSKANSAIVHAGFDAEPGSMKAVMNVRGNKMMKALSEELDFPYKQNGSLVLCFQEGDMPKLEELKVRGEKNGVEGLEIVTGERIWEIEPNLSREVKAMLYAPTGGIVCPFKLTIAMAENANVNGVEFSFDTQVKDIESMEGGYRITTEKGVFDTKCVVNAAGVYADVWNNRVSARKLSITPRKGEYCLLDKKAGNFVSHTVFQLPTKMGKGVLITPTVHGNLLVGPTAEDIEDKEGVNTTARGLDKVAAQARLSAGDVPLRMVITSFAGLRATEKGGDFVLGEAQDAPGFFNAAGIESPGLSSAPAIGEYLGEMIAEKLQAEKKENFISRREDIPCVAESTPEKIRELIAEDPAYGNVICRCETVTEGEIVNAIRRPLGARSLDGVKRRTRAGMGRCQAGFCSPRTMEILAREMKVSPLTLTKAGGNSKLLTGER
;
A
#
# COMPACT_ATOMS: atom_id res chain seq x y z
N MET A 1 41.60 -10.51 28.82
CA MET A 1 40.56 -11.56 28.80
C MET A 1 39.87 -11.51 27.46
N ARG A 2 40.26 -12.40 26.52
CA ARG A 2 39.75 -12.40 25.13
C ARG A 2 38.43 -13.21 25.10
N ILE A 3 37.33 -12.58 24.71
CA ILE A 3 36.10 -13.28 24.43
C ILE A 3 36.07 -13.50 22.91
N GLN A 4 36.24 -14.73 22.48
CA GLN A 4 36.02 -15.17 21.10
C GLN A 4 34.50 -15.27 20.86
N VAL A 5 33.98 -14.45 19.96
CA VAL A 5 32.64 -14.66 19.38
C VAL A 5 32.85 -15.57 18.18
N LYS A 6 32.35 -16.79 18.27
CA LYS A 6 32.30 -17.75 17.16
C LYS A 6 31.19 -17.31 16.18
N ASN A 7 31.56 -16.78 15.01
CA ASN A 7 30.70 -16.68 13.86
C ASN A 7 30.38 -18.10 13.38
N SER A 8 29.13 -18.49 13.46
CA SER A 8 28.64 -19.79 12.96
C SER A 8 28.12 -19.64 11.52
N PRO A 9 28.78 -20.27 10.51
CA PRO A 9 28.33 -20.24 9.12
C PRO A 9 27.05 -21.06 8.86
N VAL A 10 26.50 -21.67 9.88
CA VAL A 10 25.40 -22.63 9.77
C VAL A 10 24.05 -21.98 9.40
N PHE A 11 23.83 -20.71 9.77
CA PHE A 11 22.55 -20.03 9.50
C PHE A 11 22.38 -19.60 8.04
N VAL A 12 23.42 -19.21 7.35
CA VAL A 12 23.35 -18.77 5.93
C VAL A 12 23.21 -19.98 4.98
N LEU A 13 23.85 -21.11 5.31
CA LEU A 13 23.74 -22.35 4.50
C LEU A 13 22.38 -23.02 4.64
N SER A 14 21.71 -22.95 5.78
CA SER A 14 20.38 -23.53 5.98
C SER A 14 19.30 -22.78 5.19
N PHE A 15 19.41 -21.46 5.07
CA PHE A 15 18.45 -20.63 4.32
C PHE A 15 18.59 -20.82 2.79
N PHE A 16 19.79 -20.94 2.26
CA PHE A 16 20.04 -21.26 0.85
C PHE A 16 19.54 -22.65 0.48
N HIS A 17 19.74 -23.63 1.36
CA HIS A 17 19.24 -25.01 1.16
C HIS A 17 17.70 -25.06 1.20
N TYR A 18 17.07 -24.27 2.06
CA TYR A 18 15.61 -24.16 2.14
C TYR A 18 15.01 -23.58 0.86
N ILE A 19 15.59 -22.52 0.30
CA ILE A 19 15.14 -21.91 -0.97
C ILE A 19 15.37 -22.84 -2.17
N GLN A 20 16.50 -23.54 -2.22
CA GLN A 20 16.74 -24.53 -3.29
C GLN A 20 15.80 -25.72 -3.19
N ASN A 21 15.49 -26.18 -1.98
CA ASN A 21 14.54 -27.27 -1.76
C ASN A 21 13.10 -26.83 -2.08
N LEU A 22 12.70 -25.58 -1.77
CA LEU A 22 11.39 -25.05 -2.15
C LEU A 22 11.24 -24.94 -3.68
N ARG A 23 12.25 -24.41 -4.38
CA ARG A 23 12.25 -24.39 -5.86
C ARG A 23 12.21 -25.79 -6.47
N ALA A 24 12.96 -26.74 -5.90
CA ALA A 24 12.95 -28.13 -6.36
C ALA A 24 11.63 -28.84 -6.04
N TYR A 25 10.96 -28.50 -4.94
CA TYR A 25 9.66 -29.04 -4.56
C TYR A 25 8.54 -28.53 -5.47
N VAL A 26 8.50 -27.21 -5.75
CA VAL A 26 7.53 -26.62 -6.69
C VAL A 26 7.74 -27.16 -8.12
N MET A 27 8.98 -27.30 -8.58
CA MET A 27 9.23 -27.95 -9.88
C MET A 27 8.91 -29.45 -9.90
N LYS A 28 9.09 -30.16 -8.81
CA LYS A 28 8.76 -31.59 -8.72
C LYS A 28 7.25 -31.87 -8.64
N SER A 29 6.46 -30.97 -8.04
CA SER A 29 4.99 -31.12 -8.00
C SER A 29 4.36 -30.87 -9.38
N VAL A 30 4.90 -29.94 -10.16
CA VAL A 30 4.46 -29.72 -11.56
C VAL A 30 4.80 -30.92 -12.48
N VAL A 31 5.88 -31.65 -12.19
CA VAL A 31 6.30 -32.84 -12.96
C VAL A 31 5.53 -34.12 -12.58
N LYS A 32 4.93 -34.17 -11.36
CA LYS A 32 4.22 -35.40 -10.89
C LYS A 32 2.70 -35.39 -11.09
N GLY A 33 2.10 -34.29 -11.62
CA GLY A 33 0.66 -34.28 -11.90
C GLY A 33 -0.24 -34.30 -10.64
N GLU A 34 0.31 -34.18 -9.43
CA GLU A 34 -0.47 -34.01 -8.22
C GLU A 34 -0.88 -32.54 -8.09
N LEU A 35 -2.14 -32.25 -8.35
CA LEU A 35 -2.74 -30.92 -8.09
C LEU A 35 -2.64 -30.62 -6.59
N VAL A 36 -1.81 -29.65 -6.26
CA VAL A 36 -1.66 -29.20 -4.86
C VAL A 36 -2.88 -28.37 -4.48
N MET A 37 -3.69 -28.90 -3.55
CA MET A 37 -4.81 -28.18 -2.97
C MET A 37 -4.31 -27.14 -1.96
N TYR A 38 -4.61 -25.86 -2.17
CA TYR A 38 -4.40 -24.80 -1.19
C TYR A 38 -5.59 -24.71 -0.22
N ASP A 39 -5.35 -24.26 1.01
CA ASP A 39 -6.45 -23.95 1.92
C ASP A 39 -7.09 -22.62 1.58
N ALA A 40 -6.27 -21.63 1.18
CA ALA A 40 -6.75 -20.34 0.70
C ALA A 40 -5.89 -19.80 -0.45
N VAL A 41 -6.54 -19.26 -1.48
CA VAL A 41 -5.90 -18.48 -2.54
C VAL A 41 -6.43 -17.05 -2.49
N ILE A 42 -5.50 -16.09 -2.45
CA ILE A 42 -5.79 -14.65 -2.41
C ILE A 42 -5.51 -14.07 -3.79
N ILE A 43 -6.48 -13.39 -4.38
CA ILE A 43 -6.35 -12.73 -5.69
C ILE A 43 -6.02 -11.26 -5.48
N GLY A 44 -4.79 -10.88 -5.82
CA GLY A 44 -4.25 -9.52 -5.71
C GLY A 44 -3.35 -9.31 -4.50
N ALA A 45 -2.14 -8.76 -4.74
CA ALA A 45 -1.15 -8.39 -3.75
C ALA A 45 -1.12 -6.86 -3.48
N GLY A 46 -2.29 -6.23 -3.50
CA GLY A 46 -2.50 -4.90 -2.96
C GLY A 46 -2.50 -4.90 -1.42
N VAL A 47 -2.65 -3.72 -0.80
CA VAL A 47 -2.62 -3.57 0.65
C VAL A 47 -3.61 -4.50 1.37
N ILE A 48 -4.79 -4.73 0.79
CA ILE A 48 -5.82 -5.60 1.38
C ILE A 48 -5.43 -7.07 1.29
N GLY A 49 -5.02 -7.54 0.11
CA GLY A 49 -4.58 -8.93 -0.06
C GLY A 49 -3.37 -9.26 0.81
N CYS A 50 -2.41 -8.33 0.95
CA CYS A 50 -1.26 -8.48 1.83
C CYS A 50 -1.64 -8.48 3.31
N ALA A 51 -2.65 -7.67 3.73
CA ALA A 51 -3.15 -7.69 5.10
C ALA A 51 -3.82 -9.02 5.45
N VAL A 52 -4.69 -9.53 4.56
CA VAL A 52 -5.33 -10.86 4.74
C VAL A 52 -4.28 -11.97 4.73
N ALA A 53 -3.31 -11.92 3.82
CA ALA A 53 -2.22 -12.90 3.75
C ALA A 53 -1.43 -12.95 5.06
N ARG A 54 -1.09 -11.78 5.64
CA ARG A 54 -0.41 -11.68 6.92
C ARG A 54 -1.21 -12.30 8.06
N GLU A 55 -2.51 -11.99 8.17
CA GLU A 55 -3.31 -12.54 9.27
C GLU A 55 -3.54 -14.04 9.11
N LEU A 56 -3.81 -14.53 7.91
CA LEU A 56 -3.91 -15.97 7.63
C LEU A 56 -2.59 -16.71 7.86
N SER A 57 -1.44 -16.04 7.68
CA SER A 57 -0.13 -16.64 7.94
C SER A 57 0.12 -17.02 9.41
N ARG A 58 -0.73 -16.55 10.33
CA ARG A 58 -0.74 -16.97 11.76
C ARG A 58 -1.24 -18.39 11.97
N TYR A 59 -1.85 -18.99 10.95
CA TYR A 59 -2.49 -20.31 11.05
C TYR A 59 -1.73 -21.37 10.26
N ARG A 60 -1.89 -22.64 10.64
CA ARG A 60 -1.28 -23.82 10.01
C ARG A 60 -2.04 -24.23 8.75
N ILE A 61 -2.12 -23.33 7.79
CA ILE A 61 -2.79 -23.52 6.50
C ILE A 61 -1.86 -23.14 5.33
N LYS A 62 -2.13 -23.71 4.16
CA LYS A 62 -1.38 -23.44 2.93
C LYS A 62 -2.04 -22.33 2.15
N ILE A 63 -1.31 -21.23 1.97
CA ILE A 63 -1.82 -19.98 1.38
C ILE A 63 -0.99 -19.61 0.15
N LEU A 64 -1.68 -19.23 -0.93
CA LEU A 64 -1.09 -18.67 -2.14
C LEU A 64 -1.69 -17.30 -2.46
N VAL A 65 -0.84 -16.32 -2.76
CA VAL A 65 -1.26 -15.03 -3.31
C VAL A 65 -0.93 -15.01 -4.80
N LEU A 66 -1.94 -14.75 -5.64
CA LEU A 66 -1.81 -14.58 -7.08
C LEU A 66 -1.84 -13.08 -7.42
N GLU A 67 -0.76 -12.58 -8.03
CA GLU A 67 -0.65 -11.20 -8.46
C GLU A 67 -0.31 -11.14 -9.95
N ARG A 68 -1.08 -10.34 -10.70
CA ARG A 68 -0.87 -10.17 -12.15
C ARG A 68 0.40 -9.39 -12.49
N GLU A 69 0.82 -8.52 -11.58
CA GLU A 69 2.01 -7.69 -11.75
C GLU A 69 3.27 -8.40 -11.22
N GLU A 70 4.44 -7.79 -11.49
CA GLU A 70 5.75 -8.33 -11.10
C GLU A 70 6.06 -8.29 -9.60
N ASP A 71 5.28 -7.53 -8.81
CA ASP A 71 5.58 -7.21 -7.42
C ASP A 71 4.29 -6.86 -6.66
N VAL A 72 4.38 -6.81 -5.36
CA VAL A 72 3.32 -6.30 -4.49
C VAL A 72 3.14 -4.79 -4.66
N CYS A 73 1.99 -4.27 -4.26
CA CYS A 73 1.72 -2.82 -4.26
C CYS A 73 1.80 -2.17 -5.65
N CYS A 74 1.34 -2.85 -6.70
CA CYS A 74 1.41 -2.33 -8.08
C CYS A 74 0.13 -1.63 -8.56
N GLY A 75 -1.02 -1.86 -7.91
CA GLY A 75 -2.30 -1.21 -8.22
C GLY A 75 -2.55 0.09 -7.46
N THR A 76 -3.78 0.32 -7.01
CA THR A 76 -4.22 1.51 -6.25
C THR A 76 -3.42 1.73 -4.96
N SER A 77 -2.87 0.67 -4.38
CA SER A 77 -2.06 0.75 -3.15
C SER A 77 -0.79 1.61 -3.30
N LYS A 78 -0.24 1.76 -4.51
CA LYS A 78 0.89 2.68 -4.79
C LYS A 78 0.46 4.09 -5.17
N ALA A 79 -0.82 4.35 -5.42
CA ALA A 79 -1.31 5.59 -6.03
C ALA A 79 -2.55 6.12 -5.27
N ASN A 80 -2.31 6.64 -4.07
CA ASN A 80 -3.31 7.17 -3.15
C ASN A 80 -2.74 8.34 -2.35
N SER A 81 -3.54 8.89 -1.42
CA SER A 81 -3.17 10.05 -0.61
C SER A 81 -2.26 9.73 0.59
N ALA A 82 -1.92 8.46 0.83
CA ALA A 82 -1.08 8.03 1.94
C ALA A 82 -1.62 8.39 3.35
N ILE A 83 -2.92 8.56 3.49
CA ILE A 83 -3.58 9.04 4.71
C ILE A 83 -4.10 7.87 5.54
N VAL A 84 -3.87 7.94 6.85
CA VAL A 84 -4.55 7.16 7.87
C VAL A 84 -5.69 8.02 8.41
N HIS A 85 -6.89 7.82 7.86
CA HIS A 85 -8.07 8.61 8.20
C HIS A 85 -8.50 8.37 9.65
N ALA A 86 -8.92 9.45 10.34
CA ALA A 86 -9.40 9.37 11.72
C ALA A 86 -10.71 8.56 11.87
N GLY A 87 -11.65 8.67 10.89
CA GLY A 87 -12.90 7.91 10.90
C GLY A 87 -14.19 8.75 10.98
N PHE A 88 -14.09 10.07 10.86
CA PHE A 88 -15.23 10.98 11.03
C PHE A 88 -16.21 11.03 9.85
N ASP A 89 -15.82 10.56 8.66
CA ASP A 89 -16.56 10.82 7.42
C ASP A 89 -17.57 9.71 7.04
N ALA A 90 -17.27 8.46 7.35
CA ALA A 90 -18.12 7.32 6.98
C ALA A 90 -19.40 7.26 7.82
N GLU A 91 -20.50 6.77 7.22
CA GLU A 91 -21.79 6.60 7.92
C GLU A 91 -21.66 5.65 9.10
N PRO A 92 -22.17 6.03 10.29
CA PRO A 92 -22.12 5.16 11.46
C PRO A 92 -22.76 3.80 11.22
N GLY A 93 -22.04 2.74 11.66
CA GLY A 93 -22.47 1.35 11.47
C GLY A 93 -22.11 0.74 10.13
N SER A 94 -21.63 1.52 9.13
CA SER A 94 -21.09 0.98 7.88
C SER A 94 -19.77 0.23 8.10
N MET A 95 -19.46 -0.71 7.21
CA MET A 95 -18.16 -1.40 7.22
C MET A 95 -17.00 -0.42 7.03
N LYS A 96 -17.18 0.63 6.24
CA LYS A 96 -16.22 1.74 6.13
C LYS A 96 -15.92 2.40 7.46
N ALA A 97 -16.94 2.72 8.27
CA ALA A 97 -16.77 3.35 9.57
C ALA A 97 -16.04 2.42 10.55
N VAL A 98 -16.56 1.20 10.70
CA VAL A 98 -16.02 0.20 11.64
C VAL A 98 -14.56 -0.13 11.33
N MET A 99 -14.26 -0.48 10.07
CA MET A 99 -12.92 -0.88 9.67
C MET A 99 -11.93 0.29 9.69
N ASN A 100 -12.38 1.51 9.38
CA ASN A 100 -11.50 2.68 9.42
C ASN A 100 -11.05 3.01 10.85
N VAL A 101 -11.98 3.11 11.80
CA VAL A 101 -11.63 3.46 13.19
C VAL A 101 -10.79 2.37 13.83
N ARG A 102 -11.14 1.08 13.61
CA ARG A 102 -10.35 -0.07 14.08
C ARG A 102 -8.94 -0.04 13.47
N GLY A 103 -8.82 0.12 12.16
CA GLY A 103 -7.54 0.14 11.46
C GLY A 103 -6.67 1.37 11.81
N ASN A 104 -7.29 2.54 12.06
CA ASN A 104 -6.57 3.71 12.56
C ASN A 104 -5.91 3.42 13.92
N LYS A 105 -6.65 2.85 14.87
CA LYS A 105 -6.14 2.47 16.20
C LYS A 105 -5.01 1.42 16.14
N MET A 106 -5.05 0.53 15.15
CA MET A 106 -4.01 -0.49 14.96
C MET A 106 -2.72 0.05 14.34
N MET A 107 -2.78 1.16 13.57
CA MET A 107 -1.72 1.57 12.66
C MET A 107 -0.39 1.84 13.37
N LYS A 108 -0.40 2.50 14.52
CA LYS A 108 0.81 2.80 15.28
C LYS A 108 1.54 1.53 15.72
N ALA A 109 0.83 0.62 16.41
CA ALA A 109 1.42 -0.63 16.88
C ALA A 109 1.94 -1.50 15.72
N LEU A 110 1.18 -1.55 14.61
CA LEU A 110 1.59 -2.28 13.41
C LEU A 110 2.84 -1.66 12.76
N SER A 111 2.97 -0.31 12.77
CA SER A 111 4.16 0.36 12.25
C SER A 111 5.42 0.06 13.06
N GLU A 112 5.30 -0.08 14.37
CA GLU A 112 6.40 -0.47 15.27
C GLU A 112 6.75 -1.96 15.16
N GLU A 113 5.75 -2.83 14.93
CA GLU A 113 5.94 -4.28 14.77
C GLU A 113 6.59 -4.64 13.44
N LEU A 114 6.19 -3.97 12.35
CA LEU A 114 6.65 -4.26 10.99
C LEU A 114 7.66 -3.25 10.44
N ASP A 115 8.07 -2.29 11.25
CA ASP A 115 9.07 -1.28 10.93
C ASP A 115 8.80 -0.58 9.58
N PHE A 116 7.73 0.21 9.53
CA PHE A 116 7.41 1.06 8.38
C PHE A 116 7.06 2.48 8.82
N PRO A 117 7.35 3.51 7.99
CA PRO A 117 7.11 4.90 8.35
C PRO A 117 5.64 5.24 8.51
N TYR A 118 5.29 5.72 9.71
CA TYR A 118 3.97 6.24 10.08
C TYR A 118 4.14 7.50 10.94
N LYS A 119 3.25 8.47 10.78
CA LYS A 119 3.19 9.68 11.62
C LYS A 119 1.75 10.07 11.88
N GLN A 120 1.38 10.17 13.15
CA GLN A 120 0.11 10.76 13.56
C GLN A 120 0.29 12.28 13.54
N ASN A 121 -0.22 12.94 12.49
CA ASN A 121 -0.05 14.37 12.27
C ASN A 121 -1.37 15.17 12.33
N GLY A 122 -2.49 14.48 12.59
CA GLY A 122 -3.81 15.09 12.62
C GLY A 122 -4.37 15.44 11.24
N SER A 123 -5.67 15.73 11.22
CA SER A 123 -6.41 16.14 10.02
C SER A 123 -7.26 17.34 10.30
N LEU A 124 -7.37 18.24 9.34
CA LEU A 124 -8.17 19.49 9.38
C LEU A 124 -9.18 19.46 8.25
N VAL A 125 -10.48 19.65 8.53
CA VAL A 125 -11.52 19.84 7.52
C VAL A 125 -11.97 21.28 7.53
N LEU A 126 -11.68 22.02 6.45
CA LEU A 126 -11.89 23.46 6.36
C LEU A 126 -13.33 23.81 5.98
N CYS A 127 -13.89 24.81 6.66
CA CYS A 127 -15.16 25.45 6.35
C CYS A 127 -14.91 26.91 5.97
N PHE A 128 -15.41 27.35 4.80
CA PHE A 128 -15.18 28.69 4.24
C PHE A 128 -16.38 29.62 4.40
N GLN A 129 -17.57 29.09 4.66
CA GLN A 129 -18.80 29.85 4.77
C GLN A 129 -19.51 29.55 6.08
N GLU A 130 -20.02 30.58 6.74
CA GLU A 130 -20.79 30.41 7.99
C GLU A 130 -22.02 29.50 7.80
N GLY A 131 -22.67 29.55 6.63
CA GLY A 131 -23.79 28.69 6.30
C GLY A 131 -23.45 27.19 6.19
N ASP A 132 -22.16 26.85 6.13
CA ASP A 132 -21.69 25.45 6.09
C ASP A 132 -21.27 24.90 7.47
N MET A 133 -21.32 25.73 8.53
CA MET A 133 -21.02 25.31 9.90
C MET A 133 -21.82 24.09 10.34
N PRO A 134 -23.13 23.98 10.05
CA PRO A 134 -23.90 22.77 10.43
C PRO A 134 -23.34 21.47 9.83
N LYS A 135 -22.74 21.53 8.62
CA LYS A 135 -22.09 20.35 8.01
C LYS A 135 -20.83 19.94 8.76
N LEU A 136 -20.10 20.91 9.29
CA LEU A 136 -18.91 20.63 10.10
C LEU A 136 -19.27 20.00 11.43
N GLU A 137 -20.35 20.50 12.07
CA GLU A 137 -20.91 19.91 13.29
C GLU A 137 -21.46 18.51 13.06
N GLU A 138 -22.14 18.27 11.95
CA GLU A 138 -22.60 16.94 11.54
C GLU A 138 -21.43 15.96 11.40
N LEU A 139 -20.32 16.37 10.77
CA LEU A 139 -19.12 15.53 10.67
C LEU A 139 -18.52 15.21 12.03
N LYS A 140 -18.52 16.18 12.96
CA LYS A 140 -18.06 15.96 14.34
C LYS A 140 -18.92 14.92 15.04
N VAL A 141 -20.24 15.11 15.05
CA VAL A 141 -21.19 14.19 15.67
C VAL A 141 -21.09 12.78 15.06
N ARG A 142 -20.94 12.70 13.73
CA ARG A 142 -20.75 11.43 13.02
C ARG A 142 -19.47 10.75 13.47
N GLY A 143 -18.37 11.49 13.54
CA GLY A 143 -17.09 10.97 14.00
C GLY A 143 -17.12 10.48 15.45
N GLU A 144 -17.78 11.20 16.35
CA GLU A 144 -17.99 10.80 17.74
C GLU A 144 -18.80 9.49 17.84
N LYS A 145 -19.87 9.35 17.04
CA LYS A 145 -20.65 8.11 16.94
C LYS A 145 -19.82 6.93 16.41
N ASN A 146 -18.85 7.19 15.52
CA ASN A 146 -17.93 6.18 15.01
C ASN A 146 -16.83 5.81 16.03
N GLY A 147 -16.71 6.54 17.14
CA GLY A 147 -15.69 6.32 18.17
C GLY A 147 -14.35 6.99 17.88
N VAL A 148 -14.35 8.09 17.13
CA VAL A 148 -13.18 8.96 16.90
C VAL A 148 -13.01 9.88 18.11
N GLU A 149 -11.83 9.86 18.71
CA GLU A 149 -11.52 10.62 19.92
C GLU A 149 -10.93 12.01 19.60
N GLY A 150 -11.20 12.99 20.45
CA GLY A 150 -10.57 14.30 20.43
C GLY A 150 -11.00 15.22 19.28
N LEU A 151 -12.15 14.98 18.66
CA LEU A 151 -12.69 15.86 17.61
C LEU A 151 -13.06 17.23 18.18
N GLU A 152 -12.54 18.28 17.55
CA GLU A 152 -12.77 19.68 17.98
C GLU A 152 -13.11 20.58 16.79
N ILE A 153 -14.11 21.45 16.94
CA ILE A 153 -14.33 22.55 16.01
C ILE A 153 -13.53 23.76 16.49
N VAL A 154 -12.61 24.20 15.64
CA VAL A 154 -11.70 25.34 15.89
C VAL A 154 -12.15 26.54 15.08
N THR A 155 -12.18 27.72 15.72
CA THR A 155 -12.57 29.00 15.11
C THR A 155 -11.61 30.11 15.52
N GLY A 156 -11.69 31.25 14.84
CA GLY A 156 -10.90 32.45 15.17
C GLY A 156 -9.40 32.29 14.91
N GLU A 157 -8.57 33.05 15.61
CA GLU A 157 -7.11 33.08 15.41
C GLU A 157 -6.43 31.74 15.64
N ARG A 158 -7.00 30.86 16.46
CA ARG A 158 -6.47 29.54 16.74
C ARG A 158 -6.33 28.67 15.47
N ILE A 159 -7.11 28.95 14.41
CA ILE A 159 -6.96 28.28 13.10
C ILE A 159 -5.53 28.43 12.59
N TRP A 160 -5.00 29.65 12.62
CA TRP A 160 -3.68 29.98 12.08
C TRP A 160 -2.54 29.74 13.08
N GLU A 161 -2.85 29.61 14.39
CA GLU A 161 -1.90 29.07 15.37
C GLU A 161 -1.60 27.60 15.11
N ILE A 162 -2.63 26.81 14.72
CA ILE A 162 -2.49 25.39 14.39
C ILE A 162 -1.86 25.19 13.00
N GLU A 163 -2.30 25.94 11.99
CA GLU A 163 -1.81 25.82 10.62
C GLU A 163 -1.67 27.19 9.93
N PRO A 164 -0.48 27.83 10.06
CA PRO A 164 -0.28 29.24 9.68
C PRO A 164 -0.52 29.53 8.19
N ASN A 165 -0.32 28.57 7.31
CA ASN A 165 -0.38 28.75 5.86
C ASN A 165 -1.79 28.58 5.26
N LEU A 166 -2.82 28.36 6.09
CA LEU A 166 -4.20 28.29 5.60
C LEU A 166 -4.70 29.65 5.09
N SER A 167 -5.61 29.59 4.14
CA SER A 167 -6.32 30.77 3.62
C SER A 167 -7.00 31.53 4.75
N ARG A 168 -6.96 32.89 4.68
CA ARG A 168 -7.67 33.77 5.61
C ARG A 168 -9.19 33.74 5.43
N GLU A 169 -9.68 33.11 4.36
CA GLU A 169 -11.10 32.88 4.11
C GLU A 169 -11.70 31.75 4.97
N VAL A 170 -10.86 30.95 5.65
CA VAL A 170 -11.33 29.87 6.54
C VAL A 170 -12.05 30.47 7.74
N LYS A 171 -13.30 30.06 7.98
CA LYS A 171 -14.15 30.52 9.10
C LYS A 171 -14.08 29.59 10.29
N ALA A 172 -13.98 28.28 10.01
CA ALA A 172 -13.86 27.23 11.02
C ALA A 172 -13.17 26.01 10.43
N MET A 173 -12.72 25.10 11.29
CA MET A 173 -12.23 23.79 10.87
C MET A 173 -12.56 22.71 11.90
N LEU A 174 -12.81 21.49 11.44
CA LEU A 174 -12.83 20.30 12.30
C LEU A 174 -11.41 19.76 12.41
N TYR A 175 -10.87 19.74 13.63
CA TYR A 175 -9.60 19.10 13.96
C TYR A 175 -9.81 17.68 14.44
N ALA A 176 -9.15 16.72 13.81
CA ALA A 176 -9.17 15.29 14.15
C ALA A 176 -7.74 14.82 14.47
N PRO A 177 -7.32 14.80 15.75
CA PRO A 177 -5.93 14.56 16.15
C PRO A 177 -5.46 13.13 15.88
N THR A 178 -6.38 12.16 15.75
CA THR A 178 -6.06 10.75 15.48
C THR A 178 -5.76 10.47 14.01
N GLY A 179 -5.93 11.46 13.12
CA GLY A 179 -5.52 11.35 11.73
C GLY A 179 -4.00 11.20 11.59
N GLY A 180 -3.55 10.52 10.54
CA GLY A 180 -2.13 10.32 10.30
C GLY A 180 -1.77 10.14 8.83
N ILE A 181 -0.48 9.97 8.58
CA ILE A 181 0.10 9.67 7.27
C ILE A 181 1.02 8.45 7.36
N VAL A 182 1.10 7.68 6.29
CA VAL A 182 1.88 6.44 6.23
C VAL A 182 2.58 6.31 4.88
N CYS A 183 3.68 5.56 4.80
CA CYS A 183 4.22 5.14 3.51
C CYS A 183 3.40 3.95 2.97
N PRO A 184 2.55 4.12 1.95
CA PRO A 184 1.68 3.05 1.48
C PRO A 184 2.46 1.90 0.85
N PHE A 185 3.61 2.18 0.26
CA PHE A 185 4.52 1.16 -0.29
C PHE A 185 5.05 0.27 0.84
N LYS A 186 5.69 0.88 1.85
CA LYS A 186 6.33 0.14 2.94
C LYS A 186 5.32 -0.60 3.80
N LEU A 187 4.14 -0.03 4.06
CA LEU A 187 3.05 -0.73 4.74
C LEU A 187 2.66 -2.03 3.99
N THR A 188 2.42 -1.93 2.67
CA THR A 188 2.02 -3.09 1.86
C THR A 188 3.13 -4.13 1.78
N ILE A 189 4.37 -3.70 1.49
CA ILE A 189 5.55 -4.56 1.38
C ILE A 189 5.83 -5.25 2.73
N ALA A 190 5.75 -4.52 3.84
CA ALA A 190 6.00 -5.05 5.17
C ALA A 190 5.03 -6.19 5.54
N MET A 191 3.73 -6.02 5.25
CA MET A 191 2.75 -7.08 5.45
C MET A 191 3.01 -8.29 4.56
N ALA A 192 3.37 -8.07 3.29
CA ALA A 192 3.67 -9.14 2.35
C ALA A 192 4.93 -9.93 2.74
N GLU A 193 6.02 -9.23 3.08
CA GLU A 193 7.26 -9.87 3.54
C GLU A 193 7.03 -10.67 4.83
N ASN A 194 6.28 -10.10 5.78
CA ASN A 194 5.93 -10.80 7.01
C ASN A 194 5.08 -12.04 6.74
N ALA A 195 4.10 -11.97 5.83
CA ALA A 195 3.33 -13.14 5.40
C ALA A 195 4.22 -14.21 4.75
N ASN A 196 5.16 -13.80 3.88
CA ASN A 196 6.07 -14.70 3.18
C ASN A 196 7.01 -15.45 4.11
N VAL A 197 7.64 -14.76 5.10
CA VAL A 197 8.50 -15.43 6.08
C VAL A 197 7.73 -16.39 6.98
N ASN A 198 6.42 -16.21 7.12
CA ASN A 198 5.51 -17.10 7.81
C ASN A 198 4.88 -18.17 6.90
N GLY A 199 5.40 -18.33 5.68
CA GLY A 199 5.09 -19.47 4.80
C GLY A 199 4.00 -19.21 3.75
N VAL A 200 3.55 -17.97 3.54
CA VAL A 200 2.66 -17.64 2.43
C VAL A 200 3.45 -17.63 1.11
N GLU A 201 2.95 -18.35 0.12
CA GLU A 201 3.50 -18.35 -1.23
C GLU A 201 2.96 -17.16 -2.03
N PHE A 202 3.83 -16.50 -2.84
CA PHE A 202 3.44 -15.42 -3.75
C PHE A 202 3.82 -15.81 -5.19
N SER A 203 2.85 -15.74 -6.10
CA SER A 203 3.07 -15.93 -7.52
C SER A 203 2.79 -14.63 -8.27
N PHE A 204 3.87 -13.92 -8.63
CA PHE A 204 3.84 -12.70 -9.43
C PHE A 204 3.74 -13.00 -10.92
N ASP A 205 3.45 -12.00 -11.76
CA ASP A 205 3.20 -12.16 -13.20
C ASP A 205 2.20 -13.30 -13.47
N THR A 206 1.17 -13.42 -12.60
CA THR A 206 0.23 -14.54 -12.61
C THR A 206 -1.20 -14.01 -12.60
N GLN A 207 -1.67 -13.67 -13.79
CA GLN A 207 -3.03 -13.17 -13.97
C GLN A 207 -4.03 -14.31 -13.89
N VAL A 208 -5.02 -14.19 -13.00
CA VAL A 208 -6.20 -15.07 -13.00
C VAL A 208 -6.99 -14.85 -14.29
N LYS A 209 -7.37 -15.93 -14.95
CA LYS A 209 -8.15 -15.92 -16.20
C LYS A 209 -9.56 -16.44 -15.97
N ASP A 210 -9.72 -17.40 -15.08
CA ASP A 210 -11.03 -17.97 -14.75
C ASP A 210 -11.06 -18.52 -13.33
N ILE A 211 -12.29 -18.62 -12.78
CA ILE A 211 -12.58 -19.24 -11.49
C ILE A 211 -13.82 -20.10 -11.68
N GLU A 212 -13.72 -21.37 -11.35
CA GLU A 212 -14.81 -22.34 -11.41
C GLU A 212 -15.05 -22.98 -10.05
N SER A 213 -16.31 -23.09 -9.64
CA SER A 213 -16.69 -23.86 -8.45
C SER A 213 -16.49 -25.36 -8.70
N MET A 214 -15.96 -26.06 -7.72
CA MET A 214 -15.79 -27.51 -7.74
C MET A 214 -16.21 -28.11 -6.40
N GLU A 215 -16.28 -29.43 -6.33
CA GLU A 215 -16.55 -30.12 -5.06
C GLU A 215 -15.43 -29.79 -4.04
N GLY A 216 -15.81 -29.21 -2.92
CA GLY A 216 -14.90 -28.84 -1.82
C GLY A 216 -14.12 -27.54 -2.03
N GLY A 217 -14.45 -26.71 -3.05
CA GLY A 217 -13.79 -25.42 -3.22
C GLY A 217 -13.85 -24.83 -4.63
N TYR A 218 -12.70 -24.33 -5.10
CA TYR A 218 -12.58 -23.61 -6.36
C TYR A 218 -11.35 -24.05 -7.14
N ARG A 219 -11.47 -23.99 -8.46
CA ARG A 219 -10.39 -24.11 -9.44
C ARG A 219 -10.10 -22.76 -10.06
N ILE A 220 -8.86 -22.30 -9.97
CA ILE A 220 -8.41 -21.04 -10.49
C ILE A 220 -7.45 -21.29 -11.65
N THR A 221 -7.83 -20.82 -12.84
CA THR A 221 -7.01 -20.92 -14.06
C THR A 221 -6.21 -19.65 -14.27
N THR A 222 -4.92 -19.80 -14.54
CA THR A 222 -3.98 -18.72 -14.83
C THR A 222 -3.11 -19.04 -16.03
N GLU A 223 -2.29 -18.09 -16.49
CA GLU A 223 -1.30 -18.34 -17.55
C GLU A 223 -0.17 -19.28 -17.10
N LYS A 224 0.09 -19.36 -15.80
CA LYS A 224 1.16 -20.20 -15.23
C LYS A 224 0.69 -21.59 -14.78
N GLY A 225 -0.59 -21.87 -14.88
CA GLY A 225 -1.15 -23.15 -14.48
C GLY A 225 -2.51 -23.03 -13.79
N VAL A 226 -2.93 -24.12 -13.20
CA VAL A 226 -4.22 -24.28 -12.51
C VAL A 226 -3.95 -24.51 -11.03
N PHE A 227 -4.73 -23.85 -10.17
CA PHE A 227 -4.62 -23.94 -8.72
C PHE A 227 -5.97 -24.29 -8.11
N ASP A 228 -6.03 -25.37 -7.36
CA ASP A 228 -7.21 -25.78 -6.61
C ASP A 228 -7.12 -25.27 -5.17
N THR A 229 -8.25 -24.80 -4.61
CA THR A 229 -8.28 -24.21 -3.26
C THR A 229 -9.63 -24.43 -2.58
N LYS A 230 -9.62 -24.55 -1.25
CA LYS A 230 -10.85 -24.59 -0.44
C LYS A 230 -11.53 -23.23 -0.35
N CYS A 231 -10.74 -22.16 -0.21
CA CYS A 231 -11.24 -20.80 -0.10
C CYS A 231 -10.56 -19.85 -1.08
N VAL A 232 -11.33 -18.91 -1.63
CA VAL A 232 -10.83 -17.79 -2.45
C VAL A 232 -11.04 -16.49 -1.70
N VAL A 233 -10.03 -15.63 -1.66
CA VAL A 233 -10.15 -14.24 -1.21
C VAL A 233 -10.03 -13.32 -2.41
N ASN A 234 -11.11 -12.64 -2.73
CA ASN A 234 -11.19 -11.69 -3.83
C ASN A 234 -10.73 -10.29 -3.37
N ALA A 235 -9.44 -10.01 -3.44
CA ALA A 235 -8.82 -8.72 -3.12
C ALA A 235 -8.31 -8.01 -4.39
N ALA A 236 -9.02 -8.20 -5.53
CA ALA A 236 -8.60 -7.76 -6.86
C ALA A 236 -8.84 -6.25 -7.14
N GLY A 237 -9.12 -5.43 -6.12
CA GLY A 237 -9.26 -3.97 -6.26
C GLY A 237 -10.37 -3.60 -7.25
N VAL A 238 -10.04 -2.81 -8.27
CA VAL A 238 -11.02 -2.38 -9.30
C VAL A 238 -11.59 -3.53 -10.15
N TYR A 239 -11.01 -4.72 -10.07
CA TYR A 239 -11.48 -5.93 -10.76
C TYR A 239 -12.25 -6.89 -9.85
N ALA A 240 -12.51 -6.53 -8.60
CA ALA A 240 -13.18 -7.46 -7.68
C ALA A 240 -14.62 -7.83 -8.11
N ASP A 241 -15.31 -6.95 -8.81
CA ASP A 241 -16.63 -7.25 -9.41
C ASP A 241 -16.55 -8.34 -10.48
N VAL A 242 -15.48 -8.40 -11.27
CA VAL A 242 -15.29 -9.43 -12.31
C VAL A 242 -15.33 -10.82 -11.69
N TRP A 243 -14.54 -11.03 -10.62
CA TRP A 243 -14.41 -12.32 -9.96
C TRP A 243 -15.63 -12.68 -9.11
N ASN A 244 -16.20 -11.69 -8.38
CA ASN A 244 -17.46 -11.92 -7.71
C ASN A 244 -18.56 -12.35 -8.71
N ASN A 245 -18.66 -11.63 -9.82
CA ASN A 245 -19.71 -11.86 -10.81
C ASN A 245 -19.52 -13.16 -11.59
N ARG A 246 -18.34 -13.75 -11.54
CA ARG A 246 -18.06 -15.07 -12.13
C ARG A 246 -18.65 -16.20 -11.31
N VAL A 247 -18.66 -16.09 -9.98
CA VAL A 247 -19.03 -17.19 -9.08
C VAL A 247 -20.34 -16.98 -8.32
N SER A 248 -20.78 -15.72 -8.12
CA SER A 248 -21.98 -15.36 -7.36
C SER A 248 -23.08 -14.83 -8.28
N ALA A 249 -24.34 -15.13 -7.96
CA ALA A 249 -25.51 -14.53 -8.59
C ALA A 249 -25.75 -13.08 -8.11
N ARG A 250 -25.27 -12.74 -6.90
CA ARG A 250 -25.30 -11.37 -6.36
C ARG A 250 -24.21 -10.53 -7.01
N LYS A 251 -24.60 -9.79 -8.05
CA LYS A 251 -23.63 -9.03 -8.85
C LYS A 251 -23.17 -7.76 -8.15
N LEU A 252 -21.87 -7.50 -8.19
CA LEU A 252 -21.24 -6.25 -7.83
C LEU A 252 -20.99 -5.39 -9.07
N SER A 253 -20.90 -4.09 -8.88
CA SER A 253 -20.56 -3.14 -9.93
C SER A 253 -19.55 -2.12 -9.41
N ILE A 254 -18.31 -2.24 -9.85
CA ILE A 254 -17.22 -1.36 -9.44
C ILE A 254 -16.91 -0.38 -10.57
N THR A 255 -17.12 0.90 -10.29
CA THR A 255 -16.72 2.01 -11.13
C THR A 255 -15.38 2.55 -10.67
N PRO A 256 -14.33 2.58 -11.53
CA PRO A 256 -13.08 3.21 -11.18
C PRO A 256 -13.27 4.72 -11.01
N ARG A 257 -12.99 5.24 -9.81
CA ARG A 257 -12.97 6.69 -9.55
C ARG A 257 -11.55 7.18 -9.56
N LYS A 258 -11.15 7.83 -10.65
CA LYS A 258 -9.80 8.36 -10.86
C LYS A 258 -9.54 9.56 -9.97
N GLY A 259 -8.38 9.56 -9.32
CA GLY A 259 -7.84 10.70 -8.59
C GLY A 259 -6.45 11.04 -9.08
N GLU A 260 -6.27 12.25 -9.59
CA GLU A 260 -4.99 12.77 -10.07
C GLU A 260 -4.33 13.64 -9.00
N TYR A 261 -3.01 13.54 -8.88
CA TYR A 261 -2.20 14.15 -7.82
C TYR A 261 -0.98 14.86 -8.38
N CYS A 262 -0.56 15.91 -7.68
CA CYS A 262 0.76 16.55 -7.81
C CYS A 262 1.60 16.21 -6.58
N LEU A 263 2.80 15.67 -6.78
CA LEU A 263 3.79 15.48 -5.72
C LEU A 263 4.86 16.58 -5.86
N LEU A 264 5.10 17.31 -4.77
CA LEU A 264 6.05 18.40 -4.71
C LEU A 264 7.36 17.95 -4.03
N ASP A 265 8.43 18.68 -4.34
CA ASP A 265 9.77 18.48 -3.75
C ASP A 265 9.75 18.56 -2.22
N LYS A 266 10.69 17.92 -1.55
CA LYS A 266 10.85 17.98 -0.08
C LYS A 266 11.00 19.41 0.47
N LYS A 267 11.47 20.37 -0.34
CA LYS A 267 11.52 21.79 0.06
C LYS A 267 10.13 22.39 0.34
N ALA A 268 9.08 21.80 -0.21
CA ALA A 268 7.69 22.16 0.04
C ALA A 268 7.07 21.39 1.22
N GLY A 269 7.75 20.38 1.77
CA GLY A 269 7.18 19.40 2.69
C GLY A 269 6.68 19.97 4.02
N ASN A 270 7.25 21.10 4.46
CA ASN A 270 6.86 21.79 5.69
C ASN A 270 5.83 22.90 5.44
N PHE A 271 5.22 22.96 4.25
CA PHE A 271 4.22 23.97 3.92
C PHE A 271 2.96 23.83 4.78
N VAL A 272 2.53 22.60 5.07
CA VAL A 272 1.53 22.28 6.10
C VAL A 272 2.06 21.17 7.00
N SER A 273 1.62 21.18 8.26
CA SER A 273 1.98 20.13 9.23
C SER A 273 0.92 19.05 9.36
N HIS A 274 -0.32 19.39 9.09
CA HIS A 274 -1.49 18.51 9.15
C HIS A 274 -1.97 18.10 7.76
N THR A 275 -2.82 17.08 7.69
CA THR A 275 -3.57 16.78 6.46
C THR A 275 -4.76 17.72 6.37
N VAL A 276 -4.79 18.57 5.36
CA VAL A 276 -5.81 19.61 5.16
C VAL A 276 -6.83 19.14 4.11
N PHE A 277 -8.09 19.05 4.50
CA PHE A 277 -9.23 18.73 3.65
C PHE A 277 -10.15 19.93 3.48
N GLN A 278 -10.96 19.91 2.44
CA GLN A 278 -12.15 20.73 2.32
C GLN A 278 -13.38 19.94 2.79
N LEU A 279 -14.48 20.62 3.11
CA LEU A 279 -15.75 19.94 3.40
C LEU A 279 -16.11 18.97 2.28
N PRO A 280 -16.60 17.76 2.61
CA PRO A 280 -17.00 16.78 1.62
C PRO A 280 -18.11 17.29 0.70
N THR A 281 -18.04 16.89 -0.56
CA THR A 281 -19.08 17.08 -1.57
C THR A 281 -19.64 15.73 -2.00
N LYS A 282 -20.67 15.71 -2.86
CA LYS A 282 -21.19 14.47 -3.45
C LYS A 282 -20.12 13.63 -4.17
N MET A 283 -19.03 14.26 -4.63
CA MET A 283 -17.91 13.60 -5.32
C MET A 283 -16.75 13.24 -4.39
N GLY A 284 -16.86 13.47 -3.09
CA GLY A 284 -15.84 13.15 -2.08
C GLY A 284 -15.27 14.37 -1.36
N LYS A 285 -14.13 14.18 -0.69
CA LYS A 285 -13.52 15.14 0.25
C LYS A 285 -12.81 16.36 -0.40
N GLY A 286 -12.96 16.57 -1.70
CA GLY A 286 -12.27 17.62 -2.43
C GLY A 286 -10.76 17.36 -2.60
N VAL A 287 -10.03 18.41 -3.06
CA VAL A 287 -8.58 18.39 -3.15
C VAL A 287 -7.99 18.69 -1.77
N LEU A 288 -7.08 17.85 -1.35
CA LEU A 288 -6.36 17.99 -0.09
C LEU A 288 -4.92 18.47 -0.31
N ILE A 289 -4.33 18.99 0.77
CA ILE A 289 -2.90 19.30 0.89
C ILE A 289 -2.39 18.53 2.10
N THR A 290 -1.36 17.70 1.92
CA THR A 290 -0.84 16.88 3.02
C THR A 290 0.68 16.70 2.92
N PRO A 291 1.41 16.74 4.02
CA PRO A 291 2.80 16.29 4.01
C PRO A 291 2.83 14.77 3.79
N THR A 292 3.95 14.25 3.34
CA THR A 292 4.22 12.80 3.33
C THR A 292 5.19 12.43 4.46
N VAL A 293 5.21 11.19 4.89
CA VAL A 293 6.15 10.72 5.92
C VAL A 293 7.62 10.89 5.53
N HIS A 294 7.90 11.07 4.24
CA HIS A 294 9.26 11.29 3.72
C HIS A 294 9.57 12.75 3.40
N GLY A 295 8.74 13.69 3.85
CA GLY A 295 8.98 15.12 3.74
C GLY A 295 8.65 15.78 2.40
N ASN A 296 7.92 15.09 1.50
CA ASN A 296 7.32 15.73 0.33
C ASN A 296 5.97 16.37 0.69
N LEU A 297 5.46 17.23 -0.19
CA LEU A 297 4.08 17.73 -0.13
C LEU A 297 3.26 17.06 -1.24
N LEU A 298 2.09 16.55 -0.90
CA LEU A 298 1.14 15.96 -1.84
C LEU A 298 -0.10 16.85 -1.95
N VAL A 299 -0.51 17.13 -3.19
CA VAL A 299 -1.70 17.92 -3.50
C VAL A 299 -2.60 17.13 -4.45
N GLY A 300 -3.86 16.99 -4.12
CA GLY A 300 -4.84 16.18 -4.83
C GLY A 300 -5.72 15.43 -3.83
N PRO A 301 -6.56 14.50 -4.27
CA PRO A 301 -6.80 14.12 -5.66
C PRO A 301 -7.95 14.88 -6.32
N THR A 302 -8.09 14.69 -7.63
CA THR A 302 -9.38 14.85 -8.31
C THR A 302 -10.31 13.69 -7.95
N ALA A 303 -11.58 13.78 -8.38
CA ALA A 303 -12.53 12.67 -8.35
C ALA A 303 -13.33 12.68 -9.65
N GLU A 304 -13.13 11.67 -10.48
CA GLU A 304 -13.77 11.49 -11.77
C GLU A 304 -14.05 10.01 -12.00
N ASP A 305 -15.31 9.68 -12.23
CA ASP A 305 -15.71 8.31 -12.56
C ASP A 305 -15.36 8.04 -14.02
N ILE A 306 -14.70 6.94 -14.29
CA ILE A 306 -14.27 6.52 -15.62
C ILE A 306 -14.67 5.05 -15.87
N GLU A 307 -14.70 4.64 -17.13
CA GLU A 307 -14.99 3.24 -17.47
C GLU A 307 -13.73 2.37 -17.52
N ASP A 308 -12.60 2.97 -17.92
CA ASP A 308 -11.33 2.27 -18.08
C ASP A 308 -10.69 1.92 -16.71
N LYS A 309 -10.66 0.63 -16.38
CA LYS A 309 -10.03 0.09 -15.16
C LYS A 309 -8.48 0.16 -15.20
N GLU A 310 -7.88 0.58 -16.33
CA GLU A 310 -6.44 0.82 -16.49
C GLU A 310 -6.10 2.32 -16.71
N GLY A 311 -7.09 3.21 -16.63
CA GLY A 311 -6.99 4.64 -16.92
C GLY A 311 -6.20 5.46 -15.89
N VAL A 312 -4.92 5.14 -15.65
CA VAL A 312 -4.04 5.79 -14.65
C VAL A 312 -3.22 6.95 -15.21
N ASN A 313 -3.54 7.46 -16.38
CA ASN A 313 -2.92 8.67 -16.93
C ASN A 313 -3.39 9.93 -16.20
N THR A 314 -2.52 10.93 -16.08
CA THR A 314 -2.88 12.28 -15.67
C THR A 314 -3.26 13.13 -16.88
N THR A 315 -4.08 14.16 -16.64
CA THR A 315 -4.57 15.08 -17.67
C THR A 315 -4.30 16.53 -17.29
N ALA A 316 -4.08 17.41 -18.27
CA ALA A 316 -3.91 18.85 -18.01
C ALA A 316 -5.11 19.41 -17.23
N ARG A 317 -6.33 19.07 -17.65
CA ARG A 317 -7.57 19.49 -16.97
C ARG A 317 -7.63 19.05 -15.51
N GLY A 318 -7.23 17.79 -15.23
CA GLY A 318 -7.22 17.24 -13.86
C GLY A 318 -6.19 17.96 -12.98
N LEU A 319 -4.99 18.17 -13.49
CA LEU A 319 -3.92 18.88 -12.77
C LEU A 319 -4.24 20.37 -12.56
N ASP A 320 -4.85 21.04 -13.52
CA ASP A 320 -5.35 22.43 -13.37
C ASP A 320 -6.43 22.50 -12.28
N LYS A 321 -7.34 21.53 -12.23
CA LYS A 321 -8.36 21.43 -11.18
C LYS A 321 -7.71 21.23 -9.80
N VAL A 322 -6.71 20.37 -9.70
CA VAL A 322 -5.94 20.17 -8.45
C VAL A 322 -5.31 21.49 -8.00
N ALA A 323 -4.66 22.20 -8.91
CA ALA A 323 -4.02 23.49 -8.61
C ALA A 323 -5.04 24.57 -8.16
N ALA A 324 -6.15 24.70 -8.86
CA ALA A 324 -7.19 25.67 -8.54
C ALA A 324 -7.84 25.41 -7.17
N GLN A 325 -8.20 24.17 -6.89
CA GLN A 325 -8.84 23.78 -5.63
C GLN A 325 -7.89 23.89 -4.42
N ALA A 326 -6.62 23.56 -4.60
CA ALA A 326 -5.63 23.68 -3.52
C ALA A 326 -5.46 25.13 -3.05
N ARG A 327 -5.50 26.10 -3.99
CA ARG A 327 -5.40 27.53 -3.68
C ARG A 327 -6.55 28.07 -2.83
N LEU A 328 -7.69 27.39 -2.81
CA LEU A 328 -8.79 27.76 -1.91
C LEU A 328 -8.43 27.47 -0.46
N SER A 329 -7.75 26.36 -0.21
CA SER A 329 -7.33 25.96 1.13
C SER A 329 -6.12 26.77 1.63
N ALA A 330 -5.16 27.07 0.75
CA ALA A 330 -3.95 27.83 1.05
C ALA A 330 -3.45 28.54 -0.23
N GLY A 331 -3.51 29.89 -0.25
CA GLY A 331 -3.25 30.70 -1.45
C GLY A 331 -1.87 30.50 -2.08
N ASP A 332 -0.85 30.34 -1.24
CA ASP A 332 0.57 30.29 -1.65
C ASP A 332 1.13 28.88 -1.78
N VAL A 333 0.28 27.87 -2.07
CA VAL A 333 0.76 26.51 -2.32
C VAL A 333 1.87 26.51 -3.37
N PRO A 334 3.09 25.99 -3.08
CA PRO A 334 4.26 26.16 -3.94
C PRO A 334 4.24 25.21 -5.15
N LEU A 335 3.21 25.28 -6.00
CA LEU A 335 2.97 24.38 -7.14
C LEU A 335 4.11 24.35 -8.17
N ARG A 336 4.95 25.42 -8.24
CA ARG A 336 6.18 25.43 -9.06
C ARG A 336 7.21 24.37 -8.63
N MET A 337 7.04 23.78 -7.45
CA MET A 337 7.91 22.72 -6.92
C MET A 337 7.39 21.31 -7.22
N VAL A 338 6.40 21.16 -8.08
CA VAL A 338 5.94 19.82 -8.54
C VAL A 338 7.10 19.10 -9.22
N ILE A 339 7.39 17.88 -8.76
CA ILE A 339 8.43 17.02 -9.31
C ILE A 339 7.85 15.87 -10.14
N THR A 340 6.60 15.48 -9.86
CA THR A 340 5.87 14.47 -10.65
C THR A 340 4.36 14.57 -10.40
N SER A 341 3.59 13.97 -11.30
CA SER A 341 2.16 13.73 -11.14
C SER A 341 1.84 12.25 -11.33
N PHE A 342 0.76 11.80 -10.74
CA PHE A 342 0.27 10.42 -10.89
C PHE A 342 -1.24 10.37 -10.69
N ALA A 343 -1.85 9.25 -11.11
CA ALA A 343 -3.25 8.98 -10.85
C ALA A 343 -3.45 7.58 -10.25
N GLY A 344 -4.49 7.44 -9.46
CA GLY A 344 -4.93 6.16 -8.90
C GLY A 344 -6.43 5.97 -9.03
N LEU A 345 -6.86 4.72 -9.09
CA LEU A 345 -8.25 4.33 -9.29
C LEU A 345 -8.84 3.78 -8.00
N ARG A 346 -9.82 4.47 -7.42
CA ARG A 346 -10.59 3.96 -6.29
C ARG A 346 -11.62 2.97 -6.80
N ALA A 347 -11.75 1.83 -6.12
CA ALA A 347 -12.72 0.79 -6.46
C ALA A 347 -14.10 1.13 -5.85
N THR A 348 -14.81 2.10 -6.44
CA THR A 348 -16.10 2.56 -5.92
C THR A 348 -17.21 1.56 -6.28
N GLU A 349 -17.80 0.93 -5.28
CA GLU A 349 -18.92 0.00 -5.45
C GLU A 349 -20.26 0.77 -5.39
N LYS A 350 -21.24 0.35 -6.20
CA LYS A 350 -22.53 1.03 -6.36
C LYS A 350 -23.31 1.18 -5.04
N GLY A 351 -23.18 0.22 -4.10
CA GLY A 351 -23.81 0.25 -2.78
C GLY A 351 -23.18 1.27 -1.82
N GLY A 352 -22.01 1.78 -2.14
CA GLY A 352 -21.35 2.85 -1.39
C GLY A 352 -20.61 2.40 -0.13
N ASP A 353 -20.62 1.12 0.27
CA ASP A 353 -19.89 0.58 1.41
C ASP A 353 -18.89 -0.49 0.98
N PHE A 354 -18.04 -0.95 1.89
CA PHE A 354 -17.16 -2.10 1.67
C PHE A 354 -17.98 -3.39 1.64
N VAL A 355 -17.67 -4.26 0.68
CA VAL A 355 -18.23 -5.61 0.58
C VAL A 355 -17.22 -6.59 1.14
N LEU A 356 -17.40 -6.95 2.42
CA LEU A 356 -16.50 -7.82 3.17
C LEU A 356 -17.20 -9.08 3.64
N GLY A 357 -16.57 -10.23 3.47
CA GLY A 357 -17.04 -11.51 3.97
C GLY A 357 -17.39 -12.52 2.89
N GLU A 358 -17.91 -13.66 3.31
CA GLU A 358 -18.27 -14.77 2.44
C GLU A 358 -19.48 -14.43 1.57
N ALA A 359 -19.42 -14.74 0.29
CA ALA A 359 -20.56 -14.60 -0.62
C ALA A 359 -21.65 -15.63 -0.26
N GLN A 360 -22.88 -15.18 -0.03
CA GLN A 360 -23.97 -16.03 0.49
C GLN A 360 -24.32 -17.24 -0.37
N ASP A 361 -24.12 -17.11 -1.68
CA ASP A 361 -24.42 -18.11 -2.69
C ASP A 361 -23.18 -18.77 -3.31
N ALA A 362 -21.99 -18.47 -2.78
CA ALA A 362 -20.72 -19.06 -3.20
C ALA A 362 -19.85 -19.39 -1.96
N PRO A 363 -20.17 -20.51 -1.27
CA PRO A 363 -19.46 -20.90 -0.05
C PRO A 363 -17.96 -21.08 -0.28
N GLY A 364 -17.11 -20.48 0.58
CA GLY A 364 -15.66 -20.45 0.43
C GLY A 364 -15.14 -19.29 -0.41
N PHE A 365 -16.00 -18.46 -1.02
CA PHE A 365 -15.59 -17.26 -1.75
C PHE A 365 -15.79 -16.03 -0.89
N PHE A 366 -14.69 -15.41 -0.48
CA PHE A 366 -14.68 -14.23 0.40
C PHE A 366 -14.38 -12.97 -0.40
N ASN A 367 -15.26 -12.00 -0.32
CA ASN A 367 -15.03 -10.69 -0.92
C ASN A 367 -14.29 -9.74 0.02
N ALA A 368 -13.31 -9.03 -0.54
CA ALA A 368 -12.71 -7.81 -0.04
C ALA A 368 -12.83 -6.77 -1.16
N ALA A 369 -14.07 -6.39 -1.49
CA ALA A 369 -14.44 -5.63 -2.68
C ALA A 369 -15.02 -4.25 -2.35
N GLY A 370 -15.08 -3.35 -3.33
CA GLY A 370 -15.58 -1.99 -3.13
C GLY A 370 -14.69 -1.15 -2.21
N ILE A 371 -13.42 -1.52 -2.08
CA ILE A 371 -12.52 -0.86 -1.11
C ILE A 371 -11.86 0.35 -1.75
N GLU A 372 -12.53 1.49 -1.59
CA GLU A 372 -12.04 2.83 -1.89
C GLU A 372 -11.51 3.52 -0.60
N SER A 373 -11.47 4.87 -0.52
CA SER A 373 -11.21 5.56 0.75
C SER A 373 -12.33 5.25 1.77
N PRO A 374 -11.96 4.86 3.00
CA PRO A 374 -10.65 4.87 3.67
C PRO A 374 -9.87 3.54 3.68
N GLY A 375 -9.84 2.79 2.60
CA GLY A 375 -9.30 1.43 2.53
C GLY A 375 -7.86 1.26 3.03
N LEU A 376 -6.95 2.22 2.79
CA LEU A 376 -5.58 2.14 3.30
C LEU A 376 -5.54 2.11 4.83
N SER A 377 -6.32 2.99 5.49
CA SER A 377 -6.45 3.02 6.94
C SER A 377 -7.09 1.75 7.48
N SER A 378 -8.05 1.21 6.74
CA SER A 378 -8.86 0.04 7.13
C SER A 378 -8.13 -1.29 6.91
N ALA A 379 -7.06 -1.31 6.11
CA ALA A 379 -6.42 -2.55 5.66
C ALA A 379 -6.03 -3.51 6.81
N PRO A 380 -5.41 -3.06 7.92
CA PRO A 380 -5.10 -3.97 9.03
C PRO A 380 -6.36 -4.62 9.64
N ALA A 381 -7.41 -3.84 9.85
CA ALA A 381 -8.66 -4.33 10.42
C ALA A 381 -9.43 -5.27 9.48
N ILE A 382 -9.39 -4.99 8.17
CA ILE A 382 -9.96 -5.89 7.14
C ILE A 382 -9.19 -7.21 7.11
N GLY A 383 -7.86 -7.14 7.23
CA GLY A 383 -7.01 -8.34 7.32
C GLY A 383 -7.40 -9.25 8.47
N GLU A 384 -7.53 -8.69 9.70
CA GLU A 384 -7.99 -9.44 10.88
C GLU A 384 -9.40 -10.00 10.68
N TYR A 385 -10.34 -9.15 10.26
CA TYR A 385 -11.74 -9.55 10.10
C TYR A 385 -11.93 -10.73 9.14
N LEU A 386 -11.33 -10.65 7.95
CA LEU A 386 -11.42 -11.75 6.97
C LEU A 386 -10.55 -12.94 7.36
N GLY A 387 -9.38 -12.69 7.95
CA GLY A 387 -8.48 -13.74 8.42
C GLY A 387 -9.14 -14.63 9.49
N GLU A 388 -9.83 -14.02 10.47
CA GLU A 388 -10.59 -14.75 11.49
C GLU A 388 -11.74 -15.57 10.89
N MET A 389 -12.55 -14.98 10.00
CA MET A 389 -13.66 -15.69 9.34
C MET A 389 -13.18 -16.91 8.54
N ILE A 390 -12.09 -16.76 7.79
CA ILE A 390 -11.54 -17.83 6.95
C ILE A 390 -10.92 -18.92 7.83
N ALA A 391 -10.19 -18.54 8.88
CA ALA A 391 -9.59 -19.47 9.81
C ALA A 391 -10.66 -20.31 10.55
N GLU A 392 -11.75 -19.67 10.98
CA GLU A 392 -12.90 -20.36 11.59
C GLU A 392 -13.54 -21.34 10.60
N LYS A 393 -13.82 -20.91 9.36
CA LYS A 393 -14.38 -21.78 8.32
C LYS A 393 -13.51 -23.00 8.03
N LEU A 394 -12.18 -22.80 8.01
CA LEU A 394 -11.22 -23.88 7.76
C LEU A 394 -10.88 -24.68 9.03
N GLN A 395 -11.40 -24.29 10.18
CA GLN A 395 -11.05 -24.87 11.50
C GLN A 395 -9.53 -24.89 11.71
N ALA A 396 -8.88 -23.77 11.32
CA ALA A 396 -7.43 -23.66 11.26
C ALA A 396 -6.80 -23.42 12.63
N GLU A 397 -5.78 -24.20 12.98
CA GLU A 397 -5.01 -24.03 14.21
C GLU A 397 -3.99 -22.89 14.09
N LYS A 398 -3.81 -22.11 15.16
CA LYS A 398 -2.76 -21.08 15.21
C LYS A 398 -1.37 -21.72 15.27
N LYS A 399 -0.39 -21.07 14.63
CA LYS A 399 1.02 -21.42 14.75
C LYS A 399 1.58 -20.93 16.09
N GLU A 400 2.38 -21.76 16.72
CA GLU A 400 3.12 -21.39 17.95
C GLU A 400 4.33 -20.49 17.65
N ASN A 401 4.92 -20.67 16.47
CA ASN A 401 6.18 -20.03 16.04
C ASN A 401 5.93 -18.91 15.00
N PHE A 402 4.83 -18.17 15.09
CA PHE A 402 4.59 -17.04 14.20
C PHE A 402 5.61 -15.92 14.45
N ILE A 403 6.29 -15.51 13.39
CA ILE A 403 7.24 -14.39 13.40
C ILE A 403 6.45 -13.10 13.21
N SER A 404 6.22 -12.35 14.29
CA SER A 404 5.40 -11.14 14.25
C SER A 404 6.17 -9.93 13.73
N ARG A 405 7.47 -9.82 14.07
CA ARG A 405 8.31 -8.67 13.77
C ARG A 405 8.99 -8.77 12.42
N ARG A 406 9.17 -7.63 11.80
CA ARG A 406 9.96 -7.41 10.59
C ARG A 406 10.85 -6.18 10.80
N GLU A 407 12.05 -6.22 10.27
CA GLU A 407 12.94 -5.06 10.19
C GLU A 407 12.97 -4.49 8.76
N ASP A 408 12.93 -3.17 8.63
CA ASP A 408 13.04 -2.50 7.34
C ASP A 408 14.48 -2.45 6.84
N ILE A 409 14.68 -1.95 5.64
CA ILE A 409 15.99 -1.64 5.07
C ILE A 409 16.55 -0.45 5.86
N PRO A 410 17.77 -0.52 6.40
CA PRO A 410 18.40 0.61 7.04
C PRO A 410 18.45 1.82 6.10
N CYS A 411 17.91 2.95 6.53
CA CYS A 411 17.85 4.17 5.71
C CYS A 411 19.02 5.10 6.07
N VAL A 412 20.03 5.17 5.19
CA VAL A 412 21.22 6.01 5.43
C VAL A 412 20.86 7.49 5.55
N ALA A 413 19.88 7.96 4.77
CA ALA A 413 19.41 9.35 4.80
C ALA A 413 18.82 9.79 6.16
N GLU A 414 18.32 8.84 6.94
CA GLU A 414 17.65 9.07 8.24
C GLU A 414 18.50 8.58 9.42
N SER A 415 19.69 7.99 9.16
CA SER A 415 20.57 7.41 10.17
C SER A 415 21.52 8.44 10.78
N THR A 416 21.92 8.22 12.04
CA THR A 416 22.98 9.01 12.69
C THR A 416 24.35 8.70 12.07
N PRO A 417 25.34 9.63 12.17
CA PRO A 417 26.69 9.38 11.68
C PRO A 417 27.34 8.11 12.27
N GLU A 418 27.03 7.76 13.52
CA GLU A 418 27.48 6.56 14.20
C GLU A 418 26.91 5.31 13.50
N LYS A 419 25.60 5.30 13.26
CA LYS A 419 24.92 4.18 12.59
C LYS A 419 25.42 4.01 11.15
N ILE A 420 25.68 5.11 10.43
CA ILE A 420 26.26 5.06 9.08
C ILE A 420 27.63 4.39 9.11
N ARG A 421 28.50 4.74 10.09
CA ARG A 421 29.82 4.08 10.25
C ARG A 421 29.71 2.59 10.53
N GLU A 422 28.75 2.18 11.37
CA GLU A 422 28.46 0.76 11.62
C GLU A 422 28.04 0.04 10.35
N LEU A 423 27.07 0.59 9.61
CA LEU A 423 26.60 0.01 8.37
C LEU A 423 27.71 -0.15 7.32
N ILE A 424 28.58 0.87 7.18
CA ILE A 424 29.72 0.82 6.24
C ILE A 424 30.78 -0.22 6.71
N ALA A 425 30.97 -0.38 8.03
CA ALA A 425 31.88 -1.38 8.55
C ALA A 425 31.36 -2.81 8.35
N GLU A 426 30.04 -3.01 8.40
CA GLU A 426 29.39 -4.30 8.13
C GLU A 426 29.35 -4.62 6.62
N ASP A 427 29.00 -3.63 5.79
CA ASP A 427 28.96 -3.74 4.34
C ASP A 427 29.39 -2.41 3.69
N PRO A 428 30.59 -2.35 3.04
CA PRO A 428 31.09 -1.15 2.38
C PRO A 428 30.14 -0.56 1.32
N ALA A 429 29.19 -1.33 0.78
CA ALA A 429 28.18 -0.86 -0.14
C ALA A 429 27.28 0.25 0.43
N TYR A 430 27.11 0.33 1.75
CA TYR A 430 26.42 1.44 2.41
C TYR A 430 27.18 2.77 2.34
N GLY A 431 28.48 2.77 2.00
CA GLY A 431 29.28 3.97 1.74
C GLY A 431 29.12 4.54 0.31
N ASN A 432 28.51 3.78 -0.61
CA ASN A 432 28.41 4.17 -2.02
C ASN A 432 27.03 4.75 -2.35
N VAL A 433 26.91 6.09 -2.44
CA VAL A 433 25.67 6.78 -2.73
C VAL A 433 25.33 6.68 -4.22
N ILE A 434 24.22 6.03 -4.54
CA ILE A 434 23.71 5.82 -5.90
C ILE A 434 22.67 6.91 -6.27
N CYS A 435 21.67 7.14 -5.42
CA CYS A 435 20.66 8.18 -5.62
C CYS A 435 20.96 9.40 -4.76
N ARG A 436 21.52 10.47 -5.35
CA ARG A 436 21.90 11.69 -4.62
C ARG A 436 20.70 12.51 -4.14
N CYS A 437 19.58 12.48 -4.87
CA CYS A 437 18.38 13.26 -4.51
C CYS A 437 17.70 12.75 -3.23
N GLU A 438 17.78 11.43 -2.98
CA GLU A 438 17.17 10.76 -1.83
C GLU A 438 18.23 10.17 -0.88
N THR A 439 19.52 10.34 -1.18
CA THR A 439 20.65 9.81 -0.41
C THR A 439 20.58 8.29 -0.21
N VAL A 440 20.21 7.55 -1.28
CA VAL A 440 20.12 6.08 -1.24
C VAL A 440 21.43 5.47 -1.70
N THR A 441 21.93 4.50 -0.93
CA THR A 441 23.20 3.82 -1.15
C THR A 441 23.03 2.51 -1.91
N GLU A 442 24.15 1.96 -2.39
CA GLU A 442 24.21 0.63 -3.02
C GLU A 442 23.79 -0.46 -2.03
N GLY A 443 24.20 -0.38 -0.75
CA GLY A 443 23.82 -1.32 0.29
C GLY A 443 22.30 -1.41 0.49
N GLU A 444 21.60 -0.26 0.48
CA GLU A 444 20.13 -0.24 0.54
C GLU A 444 19.48 -0.89 -0.68
N ILE A 445 20.02 -0.64 -1.88
CA ILE A 445 19.50 -1.24 -3.13
C ILE A 445 19.73 -2.76 -3.14
N VAL A 446 20.92 -3.21 -2.74
CA VAL A 446 21.24 -4.64 -2.63
C VAL A 446 20.33 -5.33 -1.61
N ASN A 447 20.12 -4.71 -0.45
CA ASN A 447 19.18 -5.20 0.56
C ASN A 447 17.75 -5.32 -0.02
N ALA A 448 17.28 -4.29 -0.75
CA ALA A 448 15.96 -4.30 -1.39
C ALA A 448 15.77 -5.45 -2.39
N ILE A 449 16.86 -5.92 -3.01
CA ILE A 449 16.83 -7.03 -4.00
C ILE A 449 16.89 -8.39 -3.31
N ARG A 450 17.68 -8.52 -2.23
CA ARG A 450 17.98 -9.81 -1.59
C ARG A 450 16.98 -10.24 -0.54
N ARG A 451 16.16 -9.32 -0.02
CA ARG A 451 15.17 -9.62 1.05
C ARG A 451 14.00 -10.48 0.55
N PRO A 452 13.17 -11.03 1.44
CA PRO A 452 11.95 -11.75 1.06
C PRO A 452 11.10 -10.91 0.09
N LEU A 453 10.58 -11.52 -0.98
CA LEU A 453 9.87 -10.81 -2.06
C LEU A 453 10.67 -9.62 -2.61
N GLY A 454 11.98 -9.79 -2.81
CA GLY A 454 12.90 -8.74 -3.23
C GLY A 454 12.53 -8.08 -4.56
N ALA A 455 12.97 -6.82 -4.73
CA ALA A 455 12.75 -6.04 -5.96
C ALA A 455 13.35 -6.71 -7.20
N ARG A 456 12.60 -6.67 -8.31
CA ARG A 456 13.01 -7.24 -9.61
C ARG A 456 13.05 -6.23 -10.73
N SER A 457 12.61 -4.99 -10.48
CA SER A 457 12.57 -3.88 -11.43
C SER A 457 13.05 -2.58 -10.79
N LEU A 458 13.21 -1.54 -11.60
CA LEU A 458 13.55 -0.21 -11.09
C LEU A 458 12.48 0.34 -10.13
N ASP A 459 11.20 0.16 -10.47
CA ASP A 459 10.10 0.62 -9.61
C ASP A 459 9.95 -0.27 -8.35
N GLY A 460 10.36 -1.54 -8.42
CA GLY A 460 10.48 -2.41 -7.25
C GLY A 460 11.51 -1.90 -6.24
N VAL A 461 12.71 -1.51 -6.72
CA VAL A 461 13.74 -0.85 -5.91
C VAL A 461 13.24 0.48 -5.37
N LYS A 462 12.63 1.31 -6.23
CA LYS A 462 12.08 2.62 -5.91
C LYS A 462 11.06 2.57 -4.76
N ARG A 463 10.12 1.61 -4.78
CA ARG A 463 9.12 1.45 -3.71
C ARG A 463 9.73 1.05 -2.36
N ARG A 464 10.86 0.34 -2.36
CA ARG A 464 11.54 -0.12 -1.14
C ARG A 464 12.53 0.88 -0.56
N THR A 465 13.26 1.60 -1.42
CA THR A 465 14.40 2.46 -1.01
C THR A 465 14.20 3.94 -1.30
N ARG A 466 13.21 4.33 -2.12
CA ARG A 466 13.03 5.67 -2.69
C ARG A 466 14.05 6.07 -3.77
N ALA A 467 14.98 5.21 -4.17
CA ALA A 467 15.88 5.49 -5.31
C ALA A 467 15.05 5.84 -6.56
N GLY A 468 15.27 7.04 -7.11
CA GLY A 468 14.51 7.56 -8.26
C GLY A 468 13.25 8.36 -7.94
N MET A 469 12.90 8.59 -6.64
CA MET A 469 11.74 9.39 -6.25
C MET A 469 12.04 10.89 -6.10
N GLY A 470 13.29 11.29 -6.07
CA GLY A 470 13.67 12.70 -5.90
C GLY A 470 13.44 13.54 -7.17
N ARG A 471 13.79 14.83 -7.10
CA ARG A 471 13.47 15.83 -8.14
C ARG A 471 13.92 15.48 -9.57
N CYS A 472 14.96 14.67 -9.75
CA CYS A 472 15.42 14.26 -11.07
C CYS A 472 14.63 13.07 -11.65
N GLN A 473 13.70 12.47 -10.88
CA GLN A 473 12.84 11.35 -11.29
C GLN A 473 13.61 10.23 -11.99
N ALA A 474 14.67 9.75 -11.31
CA ALA A 474 15.56 8.67 -11.76
C ALA A 474 16.52 9.02 -12.92
N GLY A 475 16.57 10.27 -13.39
CA GLY A 475 17.38 10.68 -14.52
C GLY A 475 18.89 10.40 -14.40
N PHE A 476 19.43 10.30 -13.17
CA PHE A 476 20.84 10.03 -12.93
C PHE A 476 21.13 8.67 -12.30
N CYS A 477 20.25 8.16 -11.45
CA CYS A 477 20.53 6.91 -10.73
C CYS A 477 20.11 5.64 -11.48
N SER A 478 19.23 5.73 -12.51
CA SER A 478 18.74 4.56 -13.24
C SER A 478 19.81 3.64 -13.77
N PRO A 479 20.87 4.12 -14.47
CA PRO A 479 21.89 3.22 -15.04
C PRO A 479 22.58 2.40 -13.94
N ARG A 480 22.97 3.05 -12.84
CA ARG A 480 23.64 2.37 -11.71
C ARG A 480 22.70 1.41 -11.01
N THR A 481 21.42 1.77 -10.82
CA THR A 481 20.43 0.87 -10.25
C THR A 481 20.21 -0.36 -11.15
N MET A 482 20.21 -0.19 -12.48
CA MET A 482 20.12 -1.30 -13.44
C MET A 482 21.34 -2.23 -13.36
N GLU A 483 22.56 -1.68 -13.28
CA GLU A 483 23.79 -2.46 -13.11
C GLU A 483 23.73 -3.32 -11.83
N ILE A 484 23.29 -2.73 -10.72
CA ILE A 484 23.13 -3.44 -9.45
C ILE A 484 22.08 -4.53 -9.57
N LEU A 485 20.88 -4.22 -10.14
CA LEU A 485 19.83 -5.21 -10.39
C LEU A 485 20.33 -6.37 -11.24
N ALA A 486 21.00 -6.09 -12.39
CA ALA A 486 21.52 -7.10 -13.29
C ALA A 486 22.54 -8.02 -12.59
N ARG A 487 23.44 -7.42 -11.80
CA ARG A 487 24.45 -8.13 -11.03
C ARG A 487 23.83 -9.05 -9.97
N GLU A 488 22.94 -8.52 -9.15
CA GLU A 488 22.33 -9.25 -8.04
C GLU A 488 21.38 -10.35 -8.51
N MET A 489 20.61 -10.09 -9.57
CA MET A 489 19.71 -11.08 -10.16
C MET A 489 20.41 -12.04 -11.12
N LYS A 490 21.67 -11.76 -11.51
CA LYS A 490 22.45 -12.53 -12.48
C LYS A 490 21.74 -12.64 -13.83
N VAL A 491 21.19 -11.54 -14.32
CA VAL A 491 20.50 -11.44 -15.61
C VAL A 491 21.13 -10.38 -16.50
N SER A 492 20.86 -10.45 -17.83
CA SER A 492 21.25 -9.38 -18.74
C SER A 492 20.49 -8.10 -18.43
N PRO A 493 21.12 -6.90 -18.46
CA PRO A 493 20.44 -5.62 -18.37
C PRO A 493 19.30 -5.44 -19.36
N LEU A 494 19.36 -6.09 -20.54
CA LEU A 494 18.32 -6.09 -21.56
C LEU A 494 17.00 -6.74 -21.12
N THR A 495 17.03 -7.58 -20.08
CA THR A 495 15.84 -8.24 -19.55
C THR A 495 15.15 -7.41 -18.47
N LEU A 496 15.85 -6.41 -17.93
CA LEU A 496 15.31 -5.58 -16.86
C LEU A 496 14.21 -4.65 -17.36
N THR A 497 13.22 -4.45 -16.50
CA THR A 497 12.07 -3.59 -16.77
C THR A 497 12.06 -2.39 -15.83
N LYS A 498 11.35 -1.35 -16.23
CA LYS A 498 11.03 -0.25 -15.31
C LYS A 498 10.03 -0.71 -14.24
N ALA A 499 8.97 -1.43 -14.62
CA ALA A 499 7.83 -1.78 -13.76
C ALA A 499 7.14 -3.07 -14.21
N GLY A 500 7.89 -4.11 -14.62
CA GLY A 500 7.33 -5.35 -15.14
C GLY A 500 6.83 -5.25 -16.59
N GLY A 501 6.27 -6.36 -17.07
CA GLY A 501 5.66 -6.47 -18.40
C GLY A 501 6.58 -5.99 -19.53
N ASN A 502 6.05 -5.17 -20.42
CA ASN A 502 6.77 -4.64 -21.59
C ASN A 502 7.53 -3.33 -21.32
N SER A 503 7.73 -2.93 -20.05
CA SER A 503 8.39 -1.66 -19.70
C SER A 503 9.93 -1.72 -19.76
N LYS A 504 10.50 -2.37 -20.78
CA LYS A 504 11.95 -2.45 -21.01
C LYS A 504 12.54 -1.07 -21.28
N LEU A 505 13.74 -0.81 -20.73
CA LEU A 505 14.46 0.44 -20.92
C LEU A 505 15.55 0.33 -21.99
N LEU A 506 16.07 -0.87 -22.18
CA LEU A 506 17.07 -1.16 -23.21
C LEU A 506 16.46 -2.06 -24.29
N THR A 507 16.71 -1.74 -25.55
CA THR A 507 16.15 -2.44 -26.72
C THR A 507 17.19 -3.24 -27.50
N GLY A 508 18.47 -3.12 -27.15
CA GLY A 508 19.58 -3.82 -27.81
C GLY A 508 20.93 -3.37 -27.29
N GLU A 509 21.97 -4.10 -27.68
CA GLU A 509 23.37 -3.72 -27.51
C GLU A 509 23.82 -2.87 -28.73
N ARG A 510 24.75 -1.94 -28.49
CA ARG A 510 25.39 -1.19 -29.58
C ARG A 510 26.61 -1.91 -30.08
#